data_02bf37749a1210d4928dbe1578768942
#
_entry.id   02bf37749a1210d4928dbe1578768942
#
_cell.length_a   1.000
_cell.length_b   1.000
_cell.length_c   1.000
_cell.angle_alpha   90.00
_cell.angle_beta   90.00
_cell.angle_gamma   90.00
#
_symmetry.space_group_name_H-M   'P 1'
#
loop_
_entity.id
_entity.type
_entity.pdbx_description
1 polymer ?
#
loop_
_entity_poly.entity_id
_entity_poly.type
_entity_poly.pdbx_seq_one_letter_code
_entity_poly.pdbx_strand_id
1 'polypeptide(L)'
;MDEIKHKFARFLSSERARSDVNLLPSAAGRQSNRLGRRLTADSGFTLVEMIVAIGLFSIVMVVCVGALLALVSANRKAQALQSVMNNLNIALDGMARSVRMGNDYDGSTGCTGNTAGPNDCTGGSTTFEFQPYGDVSNPRWIYNFNSTTHRIERSTSGTISGAAPITAPEVTIDGMLFYVVGTERGDTVQPKVVIVIKGSAGVPGSSARTTFHLQAAAVQRVLDL
;
A
#
# COMPACT_ATOMS: atom_id res chain seq x y z
N MET A 1 -2.34 -24.55 -18.94
CA MET A 1 -2.82 -23.42 -19.78
C MET A 1 -3.80 -23.87 -20.84
N ASP A 2 -3.90 -25.18 -21.14
CA ASP A 2 -4.81 -25.74 -22.16
C ASP A 2 -6.25 -26.01 -21.66
N GLU A 3 -6.43 -26.22 -20.37
CA GLU A 3 -7.77 -26.52 -19.82
C GLU A 3 -8.73 -25.30 -19.81
N ILE A 4 -8.16 -24.09 -19.74
CA ILE A 4 -8.97 -22.85 -19.78
C ILE A 4 -9.44 -22.56 -21.21
N LYS A 5 -8.66 -22.91 -22.24
CA LYS A 5 -9.05 -22.74 -23.65
C LYS A 5 -10.20 -23.68 -24.03
N HIS A 6 -10.23 -24.89 -23.49
CA HIS A 6 -11.29 -25.86 -23.77
C HIS A 6 -12.64 -25.49 -23.13
N LYS A 7 -12.64 -24.83 -21.98
CA LYS A 7 -13.91 -24.34 -21.35
C LYS A 7 -14.48 -23.14 -22.06
N PHE A 8 -13.61 -22.27 -22.60
CA PHE A 8 -14.06 -21.07 -23.34
C PHE A 8 -14.63 -21.42 -24.71
N ALA A 9 -14.09 -22.42 -25.38
CA ALA A 9 -14.59 -22.91 -26.68
C ALA A 9 -15.98 -23.56 -26.56
N ARG A 10 -16.29 -24.24 -25.45
CA ARG A 10 -17.62 -24.83 -25.22
C ARG A 10 -18.68 -23.78 -24.89
N PHE A 11 -18.29 -22.67 -24.30
CA PHE A 11 -19.24 -21.57 -24.01
C PHE A 11 -19.70 -20.86 -25.29
N LEU A 12 -18.80 -20.65 -26.25
CA LEU A 12 -19.11 -20.00 -27.52
C LEU A 12 -19.90 -20.88 -28.50
N SER A 13 -19.83 -22.22 -28.38
CA SER A 13 -20.60 -23.13 -29.23
C SER A 13 -22.07 -23.30 -28.78
N SER A 14 -22.37 -22.98 -27.53
CA SER A 14 -23.72 -23.08 -26.94
C SER A 14 -24.67 -21.94 -27.38
N GLU A 15 -24.13 -20.80 -27.79
CA GLU A 15 -24.94 -19.66 -28.21
C GLU A 15 -25.38 -19.67 -29.69
N ARG A 16 -24.73 -20.51 -30.52
CA ARG A 16 -25.07 -20.62 -31.95
C ARG A 16 -26.22 -21.55 -32.28
N ALA A 17 -26.71 -22.32 -31.31
CA ALA A 17 -27.76 -23.33 -31.56
C ALA A 17 -29.20 -22.85 -31.31
N ARG A 18 -29.44 -21.53 -31.11
CA ARG A 18 -30.78 -21.02 -30.72
C ARG A 18 -31.47 -20.10 -31.73
N SER A 19 -30.96 -20.03 -32.95
CA SER A 19 -31.55 -19.11 -33.96
C SER A 19 -32.20 -19.74 -35.19
N ASP A 20 -32.37 -21.07 -35.23
CA ASP A 20 -33.02 -21.70 -36.40
C ASP A 20 -34.17 -22.62 -35.99
N VAL A 21 -35.31 -22.06 -35.66
CA VAL A 21 -36.61 -22.75 -35.83
C VAL A 21 -37.73 -21.69 -36.01
N ASN A 22 -38.28 -21.71 -37.20
CA ASN A 22 -39.64 -21.40 -37.60
C ASN A 22 -39.80 -20.42 -38.77
N LEU A 23 -39.59 -21.03 -39.94
CA LEU A 23 -40.23 -20.53 -41.17
C LEU A 23 -41.20 -21.62 -41.65
N LEU A 24 -42.49 -21.40 -41.48
CA LEU A 24 -43.51 -22.00 -42.35
C LEU A 24 -44.69 -21.01 -42.53
N PRO A 25 -45.17 -20.77 -43.73
CA PRO A 25 -46.26 -19.88 -44.00
C PRO A 25 -47.60 -20.61 -43.93
N SER A 26 -48.56 -20.02 -43.27
CA SER A 26 -49.97 -20.42 -43.46
C SER A 26 -50.79 -19.23 -43.95
N ALA A 27 -51.38 -19.45 -45.10
CA ALA A 27 -52.28 -18.54 -45.78
C ALA A 27 -53.64 -18.48 -45.10
N ALA A 28 -54.38 -17.39 -45.41
CA ALA A 28 -55.80 -17.18 -45.35
C ALA A 28 -56.45 -16.74 -44.04
N GLY A 29 -56.94 -15.52 -44.05
CA GLY A 29 -57.86 -15.01 -43.04
C GLY A 29 -57.94 -13.50 -43.04
N ARG A 30 -58.55 -12.98 -44.12
CA ARG A 30 -58.97 -11.58 -44.26
C ARG A 30 -60.04 -11.30 -43.23
N GLN A 31 -59.73 -10.75 -42.07
CA GLN A 31 -60.70 -10.05 -41.21
C GLN A 31 -60.17 -8.65 -40.91
N SER A 32 -60.83 -7.70 -41.53
CA SER A 32 -60.71 -6.29 -41.29
C SER A 32 -61.25 -5.99 -39.90
N ASN A 33 -60.43 -6.18 -38.85
CA ASN A 33 -60.70 -5.56 -37.57
C ASN A 33 -60.13 -4.15 -37.58
N ARG A 34 -60.98 -3.21 -37.88
CA ARG A 34 -60.82 -1.78 -37.58
C ARG A 34 -60.81 -1.65 -36.06
N LEU A 35 -59.75 -2.13 -35.43
CA LEU A 35 -59.43 -1.69 -34.09
C LEU A 35 -59.03 -0.23 -34.16
N GLY A 36 -59.94 0.59 -33.71
CA GLY A 36 -59.71 2.01 -33.53
C GLY A 36 -58.44 2.20 -32.75
N ARG A 37 -57.40 2.61 -33.46
CA ARG A 37 -56.20 3.15 -32.88
C ARG A 37 -56.66 4.36 -32.06
N ARG A 38 -56.86 4.11 -30.74
CA ARG A 38 -56.99 5.21 -29.81
C ARG A 38 -55.65 5.94 -29.94
N LEU A 39 -55.67 7.04 -30.66
CA LEU A 39 -54.68 8.07 -30.56
C LEU A 39 -54.77 8.51 -29.10
N THR A 40 -53.94 7.91 -28.25
CA THR A 40 -53.64 8.50 -26.97
C THR A 40 -53.13 9.89 -27.33
N ALA A 41 -53.87 10.90 -26.99
CA ALA A 41 -53.42 12.28 -27.12
C ALA A 41 -52.07 12.33 -26.36
N ASP A 42 -50.98 12.49 -27.11
CA ASP A 42 -49.67 12.80 -26.50
C ASP A 42 -49.88 14.14 -25.78
N SER A 43 -50.13 14.05 -24.49
CA SER A 43 -50.15 15.22 -23.62
C SER A 43 -48.72 15.75 -23.59
N GLY A 44 -48.47 16.82 -24.33
CA GLY A 44 -47.17 17.49 -24.30
C GLY A 44 -46.83 17.94 -22.87
N PHE A 45 -45.55 17.92 -22.53
CA PHE A 45 -45.08 18.40 -21.22
C PHE A 45 -45.44 19.87 -21.00
N THR A 46 -45.87 20.18 -19.81
CA THR A 46 -46.09 21.56 -19.40
C THR A 46 -44.76 22.27 -19.17
N LEU A 47 -44.72 23.59 -19.42
CA LEU A 47 -43.52 24.39 -19.18
C LEU A 47 -43.05 24.28 -17.71
N VAL A 48 -44.00 24.23 -16.76
CA VAL A 48 -43.71 24.08 -15.33
C VAL A 48 -43.06 22.73 -15.04
N GLU A 49 -43.52 21.63 -15.65
CA GLU A 49 -42.96 20.30 -15.47
C GLU A 49 -41.50 20.22 -15.95
N MET A 50 -41.22 20.87 -17.09
CA MET A 50 -39.84 20.95 -17.60
C MET A 50 -38.92 21.73 -16.67
N ILE A 51 -39.36 22.86 -16.11
CA ILE A 51 -38.56 23.66 -15.17
C ILE A 51 -38.29 22.85 -13.88
N VAL A 52 -39.32 22.20 -13.34
CA VAL A 52 -39.17 21.35 -12.13
C VAL A 52 -38.26 20.17 -12.41
N ALA A 53 -38.40 19.50 -13.56
CA ALA A 53 -37.53 18.38 -13.92
C ALA A 53 -36.07 18.80 -14.06
N ILE A 54 -35.76 19.92 -14.72
CA ILE A 54 -34.40 20.46 -14.83
C ILE A 54 -33.85 20.86 -13.45
N GLY A 55 -34.66 21.47 -12.59
CA GLY A 55 -34.30 21.84 -11.24
C GLY A 55 -33.90 20.62 -10.39
N LEU A 56 -34.74 19.59 -10.37
CA LEU A 56 -34.47 18.35 -9.65
C LEU A 56 -33.26 17.62 -10.24
N PHE A 57 -33.15 17.54 -11.56
CA PHE A 57 -31.99 16.94 -12.23
C PHE A 57 -30.70 17.65 -11.85
N SER A 58 -30.68 18.98 -11.83
CA SER A 58 -29.49 19.76 -11.45
C SER A 58 -29.02 19.45 -10.02
N ILE A 59 -29.97 19.36 -9.08
CA ILE A 59 -29.67 19.01 -7.68
C ILE A 59 -29.04 17.61 -7.62
N VAL A 60 -29.65 16.62 -8.26
CA VAL A 60 -29.15 15.26 -8.29
C VAL A 60 -27.72 15.19 -8.89
N MET A 61 -27.51 15.91 -10.00
CA MET A 61 -26.20 15.95 -10.68
C MET A 61 -25.10 16.55 -9.77
N VAL A 62 -25.40 17.63 -9.05
CA VAL A 62 -24.43 18.22 -8.11
C VAL A 62 -24.05 17.23 -7.01
N VAL A 63 -25.02 16.52 -6.44
CA VAL A 63 -24.78 15.49 -5.42
C VAL A 63 -23.96 14.32 -5.99
N CYS A 64 -24.31 13.84 -7.17
CA CYS A 64 -23.60 12.75 -7.84
C CYS A 64 -22.13 13.11 -8.14
N VAL A 65 -21.88 14.31 -8.69
CA VAL A 65 -20.52 14.78 -8.97
C VAL A 65 -19.71 14.92 -7.67
N GLY A 66 -20.30 15.46 -6.61
CA GLY A 66 -19.67 15.55 -5.29
C GLY A 66 -19.27 14.17 -4.73
N ALA A 67 -20.18 13.20 -4.80
CA ALA A 67 -19.92 11.83 -4.35
C ALA A 67 -18.81 11.15 -5.19
N LEU A 68 -18.80 11.37 -6.51
CA LEU A 68 -17.78 10.84 -7.41
C LEU A 68 -16.39 11.39 -7.08
N LEU A 69 -16.28 12.70 -6.86
CA LEU A 69 -15.00 13.33 -6.49
C LEU A 69 -14.49 12.82 -5.13
N ALA A 70 -15.39 12.64 -4.16
CA ALA A 70 -15.03 12.05 -2.87
C ALA A 70 -14.49 10.61 -3.03
N LEU A 71 -15.14 9.79 -3.86
CA LEU A 71 -14.72 8.42 -4.14
C LEU A 71 -13.34 8.37 -4.82
N VAL A 72 -13.10 9.23 -5.82
CA VAL A 72 -11.82 9.32 -6.52
C VAL A 72 -10.70 9.73 -5.56
N SER A 73 -10.96 10.71 -4.69
CA SER A 73 -9.95 11.14 -3.69
C SER A 73 -9.63 10.05 -2.68
N ALA A 74 -10.65 9.34 -2.19
CA ALA A 74 -10.47 8.20 -1.29
C ALA A 74 -9.65 7.06 -1.94
N ASN A 75 -9.94 6.75 -3.20
CA ASN A 75 -9.22 5.71 -3.95
C ASN A 75 -7.73 6.09 -4.17
N ARG A 76 -7.44 7.33 -4.53
CA ARG A 76 -6.06 7.83 -4.66
C ARG A 76 -5.29 7.73 -3.33
N LYS A 77 -5.95 8.06 -2.22
CA LYS A 77 -5.36 7.93 -0.89
C LYS A 77 -5.04 6.48 -0.54
N ALA A 78 -5.95 5.55 -0.82
CA ALA A 78 -5.73 4.12 -0.59
C ALA A 78 -4.58 3.57 -1.43
N GLN A 79 -4.49 3.93 -2.71
CA GLN A 79 -3.41 3.50 -3.59
C GLN A 79 -2.04 4.04 -3.14
N ALA A 80 -1.96 5.31 -2.76
CA ALA A 80 -0.74 5.91 -2.24
C ALA A 80 -0.27 5.20 -0.97
N LEU A 81 -1.19 4.93 -0.03
CA LEU A 81 -0.87 4.20 1.19
C LEU A 81 -0.40 2.77 0.90
N GLN A 82 -1.05 2.06 0.00
CA GLN A 82 -0.67 0.70 -0.37
C GLN A 82 0.73 0.63 -0.99
N SER A 83 1.08 1.56 -1.88
CA SER A 83 2.41 1.67 -2.47
C SER A 83 3.49 1.90 -1.40
N VAL A 84 3.25 2.83 -0.49
CA VAL A 84 4.16 3.13 0.62
C VAL A 84 4.31 1.93 1.56
N MET A 85 3.22 1.27 1.94
CA MET A 85 3.25 0.10 2.83
C MET A 85 4.02 -1.06 2.21
N ASN A 86 3.85 -1.33 0.92
CA ASN A 86 4.62 -2.35 0.21
C ASN A 86 6.12 -2.04 0.25
N ASN A 87 6.51 -0.80 -0.01
CA ASN A 87 7.90 -0.36 -0.01
C ASN A 87 8.53 -0.50 1.38
N LEU A 88 7.81 -0.06 2.42
CA LEU A 88 8.27 -0.15 3.81
C LEU A 88 8.35 -1.60 4.29
N ASN A 89 7.41 -2.46 3.92
CA ASN A 89 7.46 -3.86 4.28
C ASN A 89 8.70 -4.55 3.69
N ILE A 90 9.04 -4.27 2.43
CA ILE A 90 10.26 -4.79 1.80
C ILE A 90 11.51 -4.28 2.51
N ALA A 91 11.57 -2.98 2.83
CA ALA A 91 12.69 -2.39 3.55
C ALA A 91 12.83 -2.98 4.96
N LEU A 92 11.72 -3.08 5.72
CA LEU A 92 11.70 -3.65 7.07
C LEU A 92 12.04 -5.14 7.09
N ASP A 93 11.54 -5.93 6.14
CA ASP A 93 11.88 -7.35 6.04
C ASP A 93 13.36 -7.54 5.74
N GLY A 94 13.91 -6.76 4.82
CA GLY A 94 15.34 -6.73 4.52
C GLY A 94 16.19 -6.34 5.74
N MET A 95 15.77 -5.30 6.49
CA MET A 95 16.41 -4.89 7.73
C MET A 95 16.33 -6.00 8.79
N ALA A 96 15.15 -6.53 9.07
CA ALA A 96 14.95 -7.55 10.08
C ALA A 96 15.73 -8.83 9.76
N ARG A 97 15.85 -9.20 8.49
CA ARG A 97 16.63 -10.36 8.06
C ARG A 97 18.12 -10.14 8.29
N SER A 98 18.67 -9.00 7.88
CA SER A 98 20.10 -8.70 8.07
C SER A 98 20.46 -8.54 9.54
N VAL A 99 19.60 -7.87 10.32
CA VAL A 99 19.78 -7.72 11.76
C VAL A 99 19.77 -9.08 12.46
N ARG A 100 18.81 -9.96 12.20
CA ARG A 100 18.75 -11.30 12.83
C ARG A 100 19.98 -12.15 12.62
N MET A 101 20.66 -11.96 11.49
CA MET A 101 21.88 -12.70 11.15
C MET A 101 23.15 -12.02 11.71
N GLY A 102 23.05 -10.77 12.13
CA GLY A 102 24.15 -10.02 12.72
C GLY A 102 24.32 -10.29 14.21
N ASN A 103 25.40 -9.75 14.76
CA ASN A 103 25.75 -9.74 16.17
C ASN A 103 26.30 -8.36 16.57
N ASP A 104 26.74 -8.20 17.83
CA ASP A 104 27.33 -6.95 18.34
C ASP A 104 26.41 -5.73 18.04
N TYR A 105 25.18 -5.77 18.52
CA TYR A 105 24.26 -4.69 18.35
C TYR A 105 24.68 -3.45 19.13
N ASP A 106 24.66 -2.31 18.46
CA ASP A 106 25.00 -1.03 19.06
C ASP A 106 23.93 0.01 18.67
N GLY A 107 23.33 0.61 19.67
CA GLY A 107 22.40 1.71 19.50
C GLY A 107 23.05 3.02 19.06
N SER A 108 24.38 3.02 18.89
CA SER A 108 25.18 4.15 18.40
C SER A 108 25.09 5.46 19.18
N THR A 109 25.67 6.51 18.66
CA THR A 109 26.00 7.81 19.25
C THR A 109 24.89 8.59 19.98
N GLY A 110 23.67 8.11 19.99
CA GLY A 110 22.55 8.70 20.74
C GLY A 110 22.24 8.03 22.07
N CYS A 111 22.86 6.89 22.36
CA CYS A 111 22.63 6.15 23.58
C CYS A 111 23.81 6.32 24.53
N THR A 112 23.51 6.60 25.78
CA THR A 112 24.52 6.74 26.84
C THR A 112 25.17 5.41 27.11
N GLY A 113 26.27 5.11 26.43
CA GLY A 113 27.00 3.87 26.58
C GLY A 113 28.39 3.95 25.99
N ASN A 114 29.19 2.94 26.27
CA ASN A 114 30.57 2.82 25.85
C ASN A 114 30.63 2.69 24.32
N THR A 115 31.41 3.53 23.65
CA THR A 115 31.63 3.53 22.20
C THR A 115 32.44 2.34 21.67
N ALA A 116 32.79 1.39 22.50
CA ALA A 116 33.73 0.31 22.17
C ALA A 116 33.12 -1.11 22.18
N GLY A 117 31.80 -1.25 22.20
CA GLY A 117 31.16 -2.58 22.23
C GLY A 117 29.63 -2.52 22.08
N PRO A 118 28.98 -3.69 22.15
CA PRO A 118 27.53 -3.75 22.09
C PRO A 118 26.89 -2.93 23.23
N ASN A 119 25.91 -2.10 22.89
CA ASN A 119 25.26 -1.19 23.83
C ASN A 119 23.75 -1.22 23.72
N ASP A 120 23.11 -1.31 24.88
CA ASP A 120 21.68 -1.09 25.00
C ASP A 120 21.30 0.36 24.71
N CYS A 121 20.16 0.56 24.07
CA CYS A 121 19.59 1.87 23.78
C CYS A 121 18.10 1.88 24.08
N THR A 122 17.76 1.98 25.36
CA THR A 122 16.38 2.00 25.83
C THR A 122 15.71 3.36 25.57
N GLY A 123 16.48 4.44 25.39
CA GLY A 123 15.98 5.77 25.04
C GLY A 123 15.63 5.94 23.55
N GLY A 124 16.09 5.04 22.71
CA GLY A 124 15.93 5.10 21.27
C GLY A 124 16.98 5.97 20.56
N SER A 125 17.49 5.49 19.44
CA SER A 125 18.45 6.20 18.58
C SER A 125 17.93 6.26 17.14
N THR A 126 18.31 7.28 16.39
CA THR A 126 18.08 7.38 14.94
C THR A 126 19.05 6.54 14.12
N THR A 127 20.08 6.02 14.74
CA THR A 127 21.13 5.20 14.12
C THR A 127 21.25 3.88 14.86
N PHE A 128 21.46 2.81 14.13
CA PHE A 128 21.68 1.47 14.65
C PHE A 128 22.79 0.78 13.86
N GLU A 129 23.75 0.23 14.56
CA GLU A 129 24.86 -0.50 13.94
C GLU A 129 24.94 -1.92 14.49
N PHE A 130 25.50 -2.81 13.68
CA PHE A 130 25.73 -4.19 14.05
C PHE A 130 26.82 -4.80 13.17
N GLN A 131 27.42 -5.86 13.64
CA GLN A 131 28.37 -6.66 12.87
C GLN A 131 27.59 -7.63 11.98
N PRO A 132 27.71 -7.58 10.64
CA PRO A 132 27.03 -8.52 9.75
C PRO A 132 27.58 -9.94 9.95
N TYR A 133 26.75 -10.95 9.66
CA TYR A 133 27.19 -12.35 9.69
C TYR A 133 28.37 -12.59 8.73
N GLY A 134 29.39 -13.29 9.23
CA GLY A 134 30.60 -13.63 8.48
C GLY A 134 31.88 -13.23 9.23
N ASP A 135 32.83 -12.71 8.48
CA ASP A 135 34.15 -12.34 9.04
C ASP A 135 34.02 -11.04 9.86
N VAL A 136 34.56 -11.06 11.07
CA VAL A 136 34.65 -9.92 12.01
C VAL A 136 35.48 -8.76 11.44
N SER A 137 36.30 -9.00 10.41
CA SER A 137 37.04 -7.96 9.70
C SER A 137 36.15 -7.14 8.74
N ASN A 138 34.94 -7.59 8.46
CA ASN A 138 33.99 -6.83 7.66
C ASN A 138 33.56 -5.56 8.40
N PRO A 139 33.38 -4.44 7.69
CA PRO A 139 32.88 -3.22 8.31
C PRO A 139 31.47 -3.41 8.86
N ARG A 140 31.18 -2.76 9.98
CA ARG A 140 29.84 -2.76 10.59
C ARG A 140 28.83 -2.20 9.62
N TRP A 141 27.62 -2.75 9.64
CA TRP A 141 26.49 -2.19 8.90
C TRP A 141 25.76 -1.18 9.76
N ILE A 142 25.40 -0.07 9.16
CA ILE A 142 24.73 1.04 9.82
C ILE A 142 23.40 1.29 9.13
N TYR A 143 22.32 1.28 9.90
CA TYR A 143 21.05 1.85 9.50
C TYR A 143 20.87 3.21 10.15
N ASN A 144 20.47 4.20 9.36
CA ASN A 144 20.33 5.57 9.82
C ASN A 144 19.04 6.17 9.27
N PHE A 145 18.36 6.95 10.09
CA PHE A 145 17.32 7.85 9.64
C PHE A 145 17.91 9.22 9.30
N ASN A 146 17.90 9.56 8.04
CA ASN A 146 18.34 10.86 7.58
C ASN A 146 17.17 11.86 7.63
N SER A 147 17.20 12.76 8.62
CA SER A 147 16.16 13.78 8.83
C SER A 147 16.11 14.86 7.74
N THR A 148 17.18 15.01 6.95
CA THR A 148 17.22 15.99 5.84
C THR A 148 16.54 15.45 4.59
N THR A 149 16.78 14.18 4.27
CA THR A 149 16.18 13.52 3.10
C THR A 149 14.86 12.83 3.43
N HIS A 150 14.50 12.72 4.71
CA HIS A 150 13.34 11.98 5.21
C HIS A 150 13.30 10.52 4.75
N ARG A 151 14.49 9.87 4.72
CA ARG A 151 14.67 8.50 4.24
C ARG A 151 15.42 7.64 5.23
N ILE A 152 15.19 6.35 5.12
CA ILE A 152 15.98 5.34 5.80
C ILE A 152 17.15 4.99 4.89
N GLU A 153 18.36 5.07 5.42
CA GLU A 153 19.60 4.82 4.70
C GLU A 153 20.35 3.65 5.33
N ARG A 154 21.09 2.94 4.51
CA ARG A 154 21.98 1.86 4.93
C ARG A 154 23.40 2.11 4.44
N SER A 155 24.36 2.00 5.33
CA SER A 155 25.77 1.90 5.00
C SER A 155 26.31 0.49 5.30
N THR A 156 27.21 0.03 4.47
CA THR A 156 27.95 -1.23 4.65
C THR A 156 29.45 -0.97 4.77
N SER A 157 29.86 0.29 4.88
CA SER A 157 31.27 0.72 4.93
C SER A 157 31.78 1.05 6.33
N GLY A 158 30.93 0.88 7.36
CA GLY A 158 31.26 1.26 8.75
C GLY A 158 31.17 2.76 9.03
N THR A 159 30.70 3.55 8.07
CA THR A 159 30.51 5.00 8.24
C THR A 159 29.18 5.41 7.63
N ILE A 160 28.54 6.46 8.17
CA ILE A 160 27.28 6.99 7.64
C ILE A 160 27.52 7.70 6.29
N SER A 161 28.74 8.18 6.05
CA SER A 161 29.10 8.84 4.79
C SER A 161 28.92 7.88 3.61
N GLY A 162 28.14 8.28 2.61
CA GLY A 162 27.84 7.44 1.43
C GLY A 162 26.79 6.37 1.67
N ALA A 163 26.02 6.44 2.74
CA ALA A 163 24.88 5.54 2.98
C ALA A 163 23.85 5.63 1.84
N ALA A 164 23.37 4.48 1.40
CA ALA A 164 22.37 4.39 0.32
C ALA A 164 20.95 4.33 0.90
N PRO A 165 19.99 5.08 0.32
CA PRO A 165 18.61 5.01 0.75
C PRO A 165 18.00 3.63 0.41
N ILE A 166 17.31 3.05 1.37
CA ILE A 166 16.58 1.78 1.23
C ILE A 166 15.07 1.97 1.07
N THR A 167 14.59 3.19 1.29
CA THR A 167 13.20 3.58 1.04
C THR A 167 13.07 4.32 -0.28
N ALA A 168 11.97 4.09 -1.00
CA ALA A 168 11.67 4.79 -2.24
C ALA A 168 11.44 6.30 -2.02
N PRO A 169 11.64 7.12 -3.06
CA PRO A 169 11.49 8.58 -2.95
C PRO A 169 10.07 9.04 -2.61
N GLU A 170 9.07 8.22 -2.88
CA GLU A 170 7.66 8.50 -2.59
C GLU A 170 7.29 8.31 -1.11
N VAL A 171 8.19 7.67 -0.35
CA VAL A 171 8.01 7.41 1.09
C VAL A 171 8.67 8.53 1.88
N THR A 172 7.88 9.29 2.61
CA THR A 172 8.38 10.31 3.53
C THR A 172 8.36 9.76 4.96
N ILE A 173 9.53 9.59 5.56
CA ILE A 173 9.67 9.20 6.96
C ILE A 173 9.75 10.47 7.80
N ASP A 174 8.81 10.64 8.73
CA ASP A 174 8.76 11.79 9.63
C ASP A 174 9.61 11.56 10.91
N GLY A 175 9.88 10.29 11.23
CA GLY A 175 10.74 9.91 12.35
C GLY A 175 10.95 8.39 12.40
N MET A 176 12.13 7.99 12.89
CA MET A 176 12.47 6.60 13.12
C MET A 176 13.35 6.48 14.34
N LEU A 177 13.08 5.48 15.17
CA LEU A 177 13.87 5.17 16.35
C LEU A 177 14.13 3.67 16.43
N PHE A 178 15.36 3.35 16.83
CA PHE A 178 15.82 2.02 17.17
C PHE A 178 15.96 1.91 18.69
N TYR A 179 15.30 0.95 19.29
CA TYR A 179 15.45 0.59 20.69
C TYR A 179 16.20 -0.73 20.77
N VAL A 180 17.34 -0.74 21.40
CA VAL A 180 18.22 -1.91 21.51
C VAL A 180 18.27 -2.33 22.97
N VAL A 181 18.09 -3.62 23.23
CA VAL A 181 18.11 -4.18 24.60
C VAL A 181 18.68 -5.58 24.60
N GLY A 182 19.31 -5.96 25.73
CA GLY A 182 19.86 -7.27 25.96
C GLY A 182 21.20 -7.50 25.23
N THR A 183 22.02 -6.46 25.09
CA THR A 183 23.31 -6.55 24.39
C THR A 183 24.46 -6.93 25.32
N GLU A 184 24.22 -7.06 26.63
CA GLU A 184 25.23 -7.45 27.61
C GLU A 184 25.62 -8.91 27.41
N ARG A 185 26.92 -9.14 27.23
CA ARG A 185 27.44 -10.50 26.98
C ARG A 185 27.44 -11.35 28.23
N GLY A 186 27.06 -12.62 28.07
CA GLY A 186 27.07 -13.61 29.16
C GLY A 186 25.85 -13.52 30.07
N ASP A 187 24.84 -12.74 29.73
CA ASP A 187 23.53 -12.76 30.39
C ASP A 187 22.64 -13.85 29.79
N THR A 188 21.38 -13.93 30.24
CA THR A 188 20.37 -14.86 29.73
C THR A 188 19.41 -14.19 28.76
N VAL A 189 19.62 -12.93 28.41
CA VAL A 189 18.74 -12.10 27.58
C VAL A 189 19.28 -12.02 26.16
N GLN A 190 18.54 -12.51 25.21
CA GLN A 190 18.94 -12.46 23.81
C GLN A 190 18.81 -11.01 23.26
N PRO A 191 19.86 -10.48 22.60
CA PRO A 191 19.81 -9.15 22.01
C PRO A 191 18.65 -8.99 21.04
N LYS A 192 17.92 -7.89 21.18
CA LYS A 192 16.82 -7.53 20.28
C LYS A 192 16.81 -6.05 19.97
N VAL A 193 16.37 -5.73 18.78
CA VAL A 193 16.09 -4.36 18.36
C VAL A 193 14.60 -4.20 18.04
N VAL A 194 14.01 -3.13 18.51
CA VAL A 194 12.67 -2.68 18.15
C VAL A 194 12.82 -1.44 17.31
N ILE A 195 12.22 -1.46 16.13
CA ILE A 195 12.25 -0.40 15.13
C ILE A 195 10.88 0.26 15.13
N VAL A 196 10.81 1.55 15.42
CA VAL A 196 9.58 2.33 15.38
C VAL A 196 9.70 3.38 14.29
N ILE A 197 8.75 3.39 13.35
CA ILE A 197 8.73 4.30 12.21
C ILE A 197 7.43 5.07 12.21
N LYS A 198 7.53 6.38 12.03
CA LYS A 198 6.44 7.29 11.77
C LYS A 198 6.69 7.95 10.42
N GLY A 199 5.65 8.01 9.58
CA GLY A 199 5.78 8.61 8.27
C GLY A 199 4.45 9.03 7.68
N SER A 200 4.54 9.56 6.47
CA SER A 200 3.38 10.01 5.71
C SER A 200 3.45 9.54 4.26
N ALA A 201 2.27 9.21 3.71
CA ALA A 201 2.07 8.79 2.34
C ALA A 201 1.24 9.82 1.59
N GLY A 202 1.58 10.06 0.32
CA GLY A 202 0.90 11.01 -0.57
C GLY A 202 1.65 12.31 -0.76
N VAL A 203 1.16 13.13 -1.70
CA VAL A 203 1.79 14.41 -2.06
C VAL A 203 1.68 15.40 -0.90
N PRO A 204 2.78 16.07 -0.51
CA PRO A 204 2.74 17.12 0.50
C PRO A 204 1.70 18.20 0.18
N GLY A 205 0.91 18.59 1.18
CA GLY A 205 -0.16 19.60 1.02
C GLY A 205 -1.45 19.09 0.36
N SER A 206 -1.52 17.85 -0.06
CA SER A 206 -2.73 17.25 -0.60
C SER A 206 -3.66 16.75 0.51
N SER A 207 -4.98 16.87 0.31
CA SER A 207 -6.00 16.24 1.16
C SER A 207 -5.93 14.70 1.17
N ALA A 208 -5.20 14.12 0.21
CA ALA A 208 -4.96 12.68 0.11
C ALA A 208 -3.77 12.21 0.98
N ARG A 209 -3.00 13.12 1.62
CA ARG A 209 -1.91 12.74 2.50
C ARG A 209 -2.45 12.03 3.75
N THR A 210 -1.83 10.92 4.12
CA THR A 210 -2.15 10.16 5.33
C THR A 210 -0.90 9.79 6.11
N THR A 211 -0.98 9.76 7.44
CA THR A 211 0.11 9.34 8.31
C THR A 211 -0.01 7.86 8.64
N PHE A 212 1.13 7.22 8.87
CA PHE A 212 1.21 5.84 9.33
C PHE A 212 2.24 5.68 10.45
N HIS A 213 2.06 4.66 11.26
CA HIS A 213 2.98 4.24 12.30
C HIS A 213 3.22 2.75 12.15
N LEU A 214 4.48 2.35 12.13
CA LEU A 214 4.89 0.96 12.01
C LEU A 214 5.86 0.61 13.12
N GLN A 215 5.79 -0.63 13.58
CA GLN A 215 6.73 -1.19 14.52
C GLN A 215 7.16 -2.57 14.02
N ALA A 216 8.46 -2.82 14.06
CA ALA A 216 9.05 -4.12 13.78
C ALA A 216 10.01 -4.49 14.91
N ALA A 217 10.20 -5.78 15.14
CA ALA A 217 11.18 -6.26 16.09
C ALA A 217 12.01 -7.37 15.45
N ALA A 218 13.30 -7.35 15.72
CA ALA A 218 14.23 -8.40 15.34
C ALA A 218 15.03 -8.86 16.55
N VAL A 219 15.13 -10.16 16.73
CA VAL A 219 15.93 -10.80 17.78
C VAL A 219 17.15 -11.42 17.11
N GLN A 220 18.30 -11.24 17.68
CA GLN A 220 19.54 -11.88 17.23
C GLN A 220 19.37 -13.39 17.20
N ARG A 221 19.85 -14.02 16.14
CA ARG A 221 19.75 -15.46 15.98
C ARG A 221 20.96 -16.20 16.58
N VAL A 222 22.11 -15.59 16.49
CA VAL A 222 23.35 -16.13 17.07
C VAL A 222 23.27 -15.93 18.57
N LEU A 223 23.51 -17.00 19.34
CA LEU A 223 23.55 -16.90 20.80
C LEU A 223 24.68 -15.98 21.22
N ASP A 224 24.40 -15.11 22.16
CA ASP A 224 25.36 -14.20 22.79
C ASP A 224 25.92 -14.87 24.06
N LEU A 225 26.86 -15.80 23.86
CA LEU A 225 27.49 -16.59 24.93
C LEU A 225 28.84 -15.99 25.34
#